data_83f5f3fd01872b78a389150aab22879c
#
_entry.id   83f5f3fd01872b78a389150aab22879c
#
_cell.length_a   1.000
_cell.length_b   1.000
_cell.length_c   1.000
_cell.angle_alpha   90.00
_cell.angle_beta   90.00
_cell.angle_gamma   90.00
#
_symmetry.space_group_name_H-M   'P 1'
#
loop_
_entity.id
_entity.type
_entity.pdbx_description
1 polymer ?
#
loop_
_entity_poly.entity_id
_entity_poly.type
_entity_poly.pdbx_seq_one_letter_code
_entity_poly.pdbx_strand_id
1 'polypeptide(L)'
;LVESEKRVSETTPELRISILTGFPGMFTGPLDDGMMRIARESGKVEFRILNLRDFTDDPHRSIDDYPYGGGPGMILKIEPVARALESLPPALGDRREVLLLTPQGESLDQPMVRKLLASRDVVLVIGRYKGVDERVRSFVTREVSIGDYVLSGGEPAAIVIADCLSRLVPGVMGDIESAESDSFERTILDSGYYTRPEEFRGLKVPEVYLSGHHARIREARRQDALQRTLSRRPDLLDRAELSRAEEKLLEERGWSRPGHTTAEDDSEKK
;
A
#
# COMPACT_ATOMS: atom_id res chain seq x y z
N LEU A 1 10.89 -37.19 -22.09
CA LEU A 1 10.82 -35.77 -21.77
C LEU A 1 9.39 -35.32 -22.05
N VAL A 2 8.55 -35.33 -21.01
CA VAL A 2 7.16 -34.87 -21.06
C VAL A 2 7.16 -33.53 -20.38
N GLU A 3 6.99 -32.45 -21.15
CA GLU A 3 6.68 -31.13 -20.65
C GLU A 3 5.37 -31.20 -19.89
N SER A 4 5.41 -31.01 -18.59
CA SER A 4 4.24 -30.82 -17.77
C SER A 4 3.74 -29.37 -17.99
N GLU A 5 2.89 -29.16 -18.99
CA GLU A 5 2.04 -27.98 -19.06
C GLU A 5 1.19 -27.93 -17.79
N LYS A 6 1.60 -27.11 -16.82
CA LYS A 6 0.75 -26.74 -15.69
C LYS A 6 -0.48 -26.03 -16.29
N ARG A 7 -1.62 -26.70 -16.25
CA ARG A 7 -2.93 -26.09 -16.51
C ARG A 7 -3.07 -24.90 -15.56
N VAL A 8 -2.94 -23.70 -16.11
CA VAL A 8 -3.42 -22.48 -15.47
C VAL A 8 -4.94 -22.65 -15.33
N SER A 9 -5.45 -22.70 -14.13
CA SER A 9 -6.89 -22.77 -13.88
C SER A 9 -7.56 -21.56 -14.53
N GLU A 10 -8.62 -21.78 -15.31
CA GLU A 10 -9.43 -20.74 -15.98
C GLU A 10 -10.25 -19.89 -14.99
N THR A 11 -9.79 -19.75 -13.76
CA THR A 11 -10.47 -18.90 -12.76
C THR A 11 -10.10 -17.44 -13.02
N THR A 12 -11.11 -16.61 -13.21
CA THR A 12 -10.95 -15.15 -13.27
C THR A 12 -10.25 -14.67 -12.00
N PRO A 13 -9.14 -13.91 -12.08
CA PRO A 13 -8.44 -13.43 -10.91
C PRO A 13 -9.33 -12.48 -10.07
N GLU A 14 -9.09 -12.43 -8.79
CA GLU A 14 -9.79 -11.51 -7.89
C GLU A 14 -9.27 -10.06 -8.06
N LEU A 15 -8.00 -9.93 -8.40
CA LEU A 15 -7.32 -8.65 -8.63
C LEU A 15 -6.40 -8.74 -9.84
N ARG A 16 -6.39 -7.71 -10.68
CA ARG A 16 -5.40 -7.49 -11.74
C ARG A 16 -4.58 -6.24 -11.43
N ILE A 17 -3.26 -6.37 -11.52
CA ILE A 17 -2.32 -5.26 -11.40
C ILE A 17 -1.50 -5.19 -12.68
N SER A 18 -1.71 -4.13 -13.47
CA SER A 18 -0.95 -3.86 -14.68
C SER A 18 0.08 -2.77 -14.43
N ILE A 19 1.34 -2.99 -14.77
CA ILE A 19 2.45 -2.09 -14.48
C ILE A 19 3.08 -1.64 -15.80
N LEU A 20 3.00 -0.34 -16.09
CA LEU A 20 3.56 0.30 -17.27
C LEU A 20 4.93 0.88 -16.91
N THR A 21 6.01 0.28 -17.41
CA THR A 21 7.39 0.64 -17.05
C THR A 21 8.34 0.57 -18.25
N GLY A 22 9.41 1.36 -18.22
CA GLY A 22 10.54 1.20 -19.13
C GLY A 22 11.60 0.18 -18.66
N PHE A 23 11.41 -0.42 -17.47
CA PHE A 23 12.39 -1.30 -16.80
C PHE A 23 11.73 -2.56 -16.22
N PRO A 24 11.15 -3.42 -17.06
CA PRO A 24 10.42 -4.60 -16.60
C PRO A 24 11.25 -5.55 -15.74
N GLY A 25 12.56 -5.62 -15.95
CA GLY A 25 13.46 -6.45 -15.17
C GLY A 25 13.52 -6.13 -13.66
N MET A 26 13.09 -4.94 -13.25
CA MET A 26 13.03 -4.59 -11.82
C MET A 26 11.93 -5.32 -11.04
N PHE A 27 11.03 -5.99 -11.73
CA PHE A 27 9.92 -6.72 -11.12
C PHE A 27 10.16 -8.23 -11.00
N THR A 28 11.21 -8.76 -11.64
CA THR A 28 11.46 -10.20 -11.70
C THR A 28 11.66 -10.81 -10.31
N GLY A 29 12.46 -10.23 -9.44
CA GLY A 29 12.62 -10.74 -8.07
C GLY A 29 11.38 -10.52 -7.17
N PRO A 30 10.91 -9.27 -7.03
CA PRO A 30 9.81 -8.94 -6.14
C PRO A 30 8.50 -9.68 -6.41
N LEU A 31 8.17 -9.95 -7.67
CA LEU A 31 6.94 -10.69 -8.03
C LEU A 31 7.10 -12.22 -7.96
N ASP A 32 8.34 -12.70 -7.84
CA ASP A 32 8.67 -14.11 -7.84
C ASP A 32 8.96 -14.65 -6.44
N ASP A 33 8.80 -13.84 -5.39
CA ASP A 33 9.04 -14.23 -4.01
C ASP A 33 7.96 -13.71 -3.05
N GLY A 34 7.96 -14.22 -1.81
CA GLY A 34 7.08 -13.78 -0.74
C GLY A 34 5.58 -13.88 -1.04
N MET A 35 4.82 -12.89 -0.56
CA MET A 35 3.36 -12.87 -0.68
C MET A 35 2.88 -12.65 -2.12
N MET A 36 3.61 -11.86 -2.91
CA MET A 36 3.25 -11.63 -4.31
C MET A 36 3.37 -12.90 -5.16
N ARG A 37 4.39 -13.74 -4.90
CA ARG A 37 4.48 -15.07 -5.50
C ARG A 37 3.28 -15.95 -5.16
N ILE A 38 2.91 -16.01 -3.87
CA ILE A 38 1.75 -16.80 -3.41
C ILE A 38 0.46 -16.31 -4.08
N ALA A 39 0.24 -15.00 -4.14
CA ALA A 39 -0.92 -14.39 -4.77
C ALA A 39 -1.02 -14.74 -6.27
N ARG A 40 0.11 -14.72 -6.98
CA ARG A 40 0.20 -15.07 -8.40
C ARG A 40 0.00 -16.57 -8.62
N GLU A 41 0.70 -17.44 -7.89
CA GLU A 41 0.64 -18.90 -8.05
C GLU A 41 -0.73 -19.47 -7.69
N SER A 42 -1.44 -18.84 -6.76
CA SER A 42 -2.84 -19.19 -6.43
C SER A 42 -3.85 -18.76 -7.49
N GLY A 43 -3.43 -18.00 -8.52
CA GLY A 43 -4.31 -17.47 -9.56
C GLY A 43 -5.22 -16.33 -9.08
N LYS A 44 -5.06 -15.85 -7.84
CA LYS A 44 -5.91 -14.80 -7.28
C LYS A 44 -5.52 -13.41 -7.75
N VAL A 45 -4.23 -13.17 -7.99
CA VAL A 45 -3.71 -11.91 -8.50
C VAL A 45 -3.00 -12.14 -9.82
N GLU A 46 -3.45 -11.41 -10.85
CA GLU A 46 -2.80 -11.36 -12.15
C GLU A 46 -1.88 -10.14 -12.21
N PHE A 47 -0.57 -10.36 -12.41
CA PHE A 47 0.39 -9.30 -12.68
C PHE A 47 0.68 -9.22 -14.18
N ARG A 48 0.54 -8.02 -14.76
CA ARG A 48 0.88 -7.72 -16.15
C ARG A 48 1.95 -6.64 -16.19
N ILE A 49 3.13 -6.98 -16.67
CA ILE A 49 4.21 -6.02 -16.86
C ILE A 49 4.25 -5.62 -18.33
N LEU A 50 3.92 -4.35 -18.62
CA LEU A 50 3.96 -3.79 -19.96
C LEU A 50 5.23 -2.95 -20.09
N ASN A 51 6.11 -3.37 -21.01
CA ASN A 51 7.30 -2.60 -21.32
C ASN A 51 6.92 -1.46 -22.26
N LEU A 52 7.01 -0.23 -21.80
CA LEU A 52 6.68 0.97 -22.59
C LEU A 52 7.49 1.06 -23.90
N ARG A 53 8.67 0.43 -23.98
CA ARG A 53 9.46 0.38 -25.19
C ARG A 53 8.82 -0.44 -26.32
N ASP A 54 7.85 -1.30 -26.01
CA ASP A 54 7.12 -2.09 -27.00
C ASP A 54 6.00 -1.27 -27.67
N PHE A 55 5.71 -0.06 -27.16
CA PHE A 55 4.67 0.85 -27.61
C PHE A 55 5.22 2.10 -28.31
N THR A 56 6.46 2.06 -28.76
CA THR A 56 7.11 3.15 -29.54
C THR A 56 7.25 2.73 -30.98
N ASP A 57 7.13 3.70 -31.91
CA ASP A 57 7.48 3.54 -33.34
C ASP A 57 8.95 3.93 -33.61
N ASP A 58 9.65 4.43 -32.62
CA ASP A 58 11.05 4.82 -32.73
C ASP A 58 11.96 3.58 -32.91
N PRO A 59 12.84 3.55 -33.92
CA PRO A 59 13.78 2.45 -34.13
C PRO A 59 14.69 2.17 -32.92
N HIS A 60 14.97 3.18 -32.13
CA HIS A 60 15.74 3.05 -30.88
C HIS A 60 14.89 2.71 -29.67
N ARG A 61 13.57 2.58 -29.82
CA ARG A 61 12.60 2.28 -28.77
C ARG A 61 12.70 3.28 -27.60
N SER A 62 12.95 4.56 -27.92
CA SER A 62 13.08 5.65 -26.95
C SER A 62 11.71 6.03 -26.38
N ILE A 63 11.60 5.98 -25.06
CA ILE A 63 10.37 6.31 -24.33
C ILE A 63 10.41 7.70 -23.69
N ASP A 64 11.49 8.43 -23.83
CA ASP A 64 11.75 9.74 -23.25
C ASP A 64 12.25 10.72 -24.30
N ASP A 65 12.11 12.04 -24.03
CA ASP A 65 12.56 13.12 -24.90
C ASP A 65 12.84 14.40 -24.08
N TYR A 66 13.45 15.39 -24.73
CA TYR A 66 13.70 16.69 -24.12
C TYR A 66 12.40 17.47 -23.88
N PRO A 67 12.29 18.19 -22.74
CA PRO A 67 11.11 19.00 -22.46
C PRO A 67 11.01 20.20 -23.42
N TYR A 68 9.79 20.51 -23.85
CA TYR A 68 9.53 21.81 -24.47
C TYR A 68 9.89 22.94 -23.51
N GLY A 69 10.46 24.03 -24.02
CA GLY A 69 10.96 25.13 -23.20
C GLY A 69 12.37 24.92 -22.66
N GLY A 70 12.99 23.77 -22.94
CA GLY A 70 14.35 23.46 -22.53
C GLY A 70 14.48 23.09 -21.05
N GLY A 71 15.71 22.97 -20.60
CA GLY A 71 16.04 22.58 -19.21
C GLY A 71 16.77 21.24 -19.12
N PRO A 72 17.35 20.90 -17.96
CA PRO A 72 18.09 19.67 -17.76
C PRO A 72 17.16 18.46 -17.59
N GLY A 73 17.57 17.31 -18.14
CA GLY A 73 16.88 16.03 -17.99
C GLY A 73 15.90 15.73 -19.11
N MET A 74 15.27 14.57 -19.02
CA MET A 74 14.34 14.01 -20.00
C MET A 74 12.95 13.86 -19.37
N ILE A 75 11.92 13.69 -20.18
CA ILE A 75 10.54 13.48 -19.79
C ILE A 75 10.01 12.22 -20.48
N LEU A 76 9.28 11.39 -19.78
CA LEU A 76 8.61 10.22 -20.37
C LEU A 76 7.55 10.69 -21.38
N LYS A 77 7.62 10.17 -22.61
CA LYS A 77 6.71 10.52 -23.71
C LYS A 77 5.28 10.06 -23.43
N ILE A 78 4.31 10.81 -23.95
CA ILE A 78 2.89 10.50 -23.82
C ILE A 78 2.47 9.29 -24.67
N GLU A 79 2.95 9.17 -25.91
CA GLU A 79 2.48 8.14 -26.87
C GLU A 79 2.67 6.71 -26.35
N PRO A 80 3.85 6.30 -25.83
CA PRO A 80 4.02 4.95 -25.30
C PRO A 80 3.08 4.64 -24.15
N VAL A 81 2.81 5.63 -23.30
CA VAL A 81 1.87 5.45 -22.16
C VAL A 81 0.43 5.30 -22.67
N ALA A 82 -0.02 6.17 -23.57
CA ALA A 82 -1.37 6.11 -24.13
C ALA A 82 -1.63 4.77 -24.84
N ARG A 83 -0.72 4.34 -25.72
CA ARG A 83 -0.82 3.07 -26.44
C ARG A 83 -0.81 1.84 -25.51
N ALA A 84 0.01 1.88 -24.46
CA ALA A 84 0.04 0.82 -23.46
C ALA A 84 -1.29 0.74 -22.71
N LEU A 85 -1.89 1.87 -22.34
CA LEU A 85 -3.21 1.93 -21.70
C LEU A 85 -4.32 1.40 -22.64
N GLU A 86 -4.29 1.78 -23.90
CA GLU A 86 -5.25 1.34 -24.94
C GLU A 86 -5.14 -0.16 -25.24
N SER A 87 -3.96 -0.77 -25.05
CA SER A 87 -3.73 -2.21 -25.27
C SER A 87 -4.28 -3.09 -24.14
N LEU A 88 -4.67 -2.51 -23.02
CA LEU A 88 -5.17 -3.28 -21.88
C LEU A 88 -6.52 -3.94 -22.20
N PRO A 89 -6.76 -5.18 -21.73
CA PRO A 89 -8.05 -5.83 -21.88
C PRO A 89 -9.16 -5.04 -21.17
N PRO A 90 -10.44 -5.37 -21.40
CA PRO A 90 -11.53 -4.79 -20.61
C PRO A 90 -11.27 -4.87 -19.11
N ALA A 91 -11.81 -3.91 -18.35
CA ALA A 91 -11.66 -3.89 -16.90
C ALA A 91 -12.18 -5.19 -16.28
N LEU A 92 -11.52 -5.63 -15.21
CA LEU A 92 -11.91 -6.85 -14.50
C LEU A 92 -13.18 -6.67 -13.66
N GLY A 93 -13.44 -5.44 -13.21
CA GLY A 93 -14.62 -5.03 -12.44
C GLY A 93 -15.39 -3.92 -13.17
N ASP A 94 -16.22 -3.18 -12.41
CA ASP A 94 -17.03 -2.09 -12.95
C ASP A 94 -16.18 -0.92 -13.47
N ARG A 95 -14.99 -0.75 -12.87
CA ARG A 95 -14.04 0.31 -13.24
C ARG A 95 -12.60 -0.14 -13.06
N ARG A 96 -11.73 0.56 -13.77
CA ARG A 96 -10.27 0.45 -13.64
C ARG A 96 -9.75 1.69 -12.95
N GLU A 97 -8.86 1.52 -11.98
CA GLU A 97 -8.08 2.61 -11.40
C GLU A 97 -6.73 2.69 -12.12
N VAL A 98 -6.43 3.86 -12.68
CA VAL A 98 -5.15 4.15 -13.35
C VAL A 98 -4.39 5.15 -12.50
N LEU A 99 -3.29 4.71 -11.91
CA LEU A 99 -2.50 5.50 -10.95
C LEU A 99 -1.21 5.98 -11.59
N LEU A 100 -0.99 7.29 -11.60
CA LEU A 100 0.33 7.87 -11.88
C LEU A 100 1.12 7.93 -10.57
N LEU A 101 2.29 7.28 -10.55
CA LEU A 101 3.17 7.30 -9.39
C LEU A 101 4.07 8.54 -9.46
N THR A 102 3.82 9.50 -8.57
CA THR A 102 4.47 10.81 -8.57
C THR A 102 4.57 11.40 -7.16
N PRO A 103 5.64 12.15 -6.83
CA PRO A 103 5.73 12.86 -5.55
C PRO A 103 4.62 13.89 -5.32
N GLN A 104 3.94 14.34 -6.38
CA GLN A 104 2.86 15.34 -6.31
C GLN A 104 1.50 14.72 -5.97
N GLY A 105 1.43 13.39 -5.91
CA GLY A 105 0.19 12.65 -5.70
C GLY A 105 -0.30 12.65 -4.25
N GLU A 106 -1.52 12.18 -4.08
CA GLU A 106 -2.13 11.90 -2.79
C GLU A 106 -1.31 10.83 -2.05
N SER A 107 -1.09 11.02 -0.74
CA SER A 107 -0.32 10.05 0.05
C SER A 107 -1.02 8.71 0.13
N LEU A 108 -0.29 7.63 -0.20
CA LEU A 108 -0.77 6.27 -0.02
C LEU A 108 -0.96 5.97 1.46
N ASP A 109 -2.16 5.58 1.84
CA ASP A 109 -2.50 5.08 3.16
C ASP A 109 -3.35 3.80 3.07
N GLN A 110 -3.56 3.13 4.20
CA GLN A 110 -4.31 1.87 4.23
C GLN A 110 -5.78 2.02 3.75
N PRO A 111 -6.51 3.09 4.08
CA PRO A 111 -7.82 3.36 3.48
C PRO A 111 -7.80 3.47 1.94
N MET A 112 -6.79 4.12 1.37
CA MET A 112 -6.63 4.18 -0.08
C MET A 112 -6.37 2.80 -0.68
N VAL A 113 -5.48 1.99 -0.08
CA VAL A 113 -5.21 0.62 -0.54
C VAL A 113 -6.50 -0.20 -0.59
N ARG A 114 -7.35 -0.11 0.44
CA ARG A 114 -8.65 -0.80 0.45
C ARG A 114 -9.61 -0.32 -0.65
N LYS A 115 -9.64 0.98 -0.94
CA LYS A 115 -10.43 1.53 -2.06
C LYS A 115 -9.93 1.02 -3.42
N LEU A 116 -8.61 0.95 -3.60
CA LEU A 116 -8.00 0.44 -4.82
C LEU A 116 -8.28 -1.05 -4.99
N LEU A 117 -8.20 -1.85 -3.93
CA LEU A 117 -8.53 -3.27 -3.97
C LEU A 117 -9.98 -3.51 -4.43
N ALA A 118 -10.92 -2.67 -3.99
CA ALA A 118 -12.34 -2.78 -4.38
C ALA A 118 -12.58 -2.59 -5.88
N SER A 119 -11.69 -1.92 -6.62
CA SER A 119 -11.80 -1.78 -8.08
C SER A 119 -11.45 -3.07 -8.83
N ARG A 120 -10.68 -3.97 -8.23
CA ARG A 120 -10.20 -5.24 -8.77
C ARG A 120 -9.29 -5.13 -10.01
N ASP A 121 -9.11 -3.94 -10.57
CA ASP A 121 -8.27 -3.68 -11.76
C ASP A 121 -7.50 -2.38 -11.55
N VAL A 122 -6.22 -2.49 -11.27
CA VAL A 122 -5.33 -1.37 -10.96
C VAL A 122 -4.20 -1.31 -11.99
N VAL A 123 -3.99 -0.13 -12.56
CA VAL A 123 -2.89 0.14 -13.49
C VAL A 123 -1.92 1.12 -12.83
N LEU A 124 -0.65 0.78 -12.80
CA LEU A 124 0.42 1.61 -12.25
C LEU A 124 1.23 2.19 -13.41
N VAL A 125 1.11 3.50 -13.62
CA VAL A 125 1.92 4.25 -14.59
C VAL A 125 3.14 4.80 -13.88
N ILE A 126 4.32 4.36 -14.30
CA ILE A 126 5.56 4.67 -13.62
C ILE A 126 6.23 5.87 -14.29
N GLY A 127 6.38 6.95 -13.51
CA GLY A 127 7.19 8.10 -13.89
C GLY A 127 8.68 7.85 -13.66
N ARG A 128 9.50 8.42 -14.54
CA ARG A 128 10.96 8.44 -14.42
C ARG A 128 11.53 9.79 -14.87
N TYR A 129 12.83 9.95 -14.72
CA TYR A 129 13.57 11.15 -15.11
C TYR A 129 13.08 12.41 -14.37
N LYS A 130 12.74 13.48 -15.11
CA LYS A 130 12.11 14.69 -14.55
C LYS A 130 10.61 14.52 -14.31
N GLY A 131 10.03 13.43 -14.77
CA GLY A 131 8.61 13.13 -14.70
C GLY A 131 8.06 12.57 -16.00
N VAL A 132 6.77 12.67 -16.17
CA VAL A 132 6.04 12.28 -17.36
C VAL A 132 5.54 13.53 -18.10
N ASP A 133 5.25 13.42 -19.39
CA ASP A 133 4.53 14.46 -20.11
C ASP A 133 3.22 14.81 -19.36
N GLU A 134 2.99 16.10 -19.15
CA GLU A 134 1.87 16.57 -18.31
C GLU A 134 0.50 16.08 -18.83
N ARG A 135 0.39 15.85 -20.12
CA ARG A 135 -0.83 15.31 -20.75
C ARG A 135 -1.16 13.87 -20.33
N VAL A 136 -0.21 13.12 -19.78
CA VAL A 136 -0.47 11.78 -19.21
C VAL A 136 -1.53 11.85 -18.08
N ARG A 137 -1.60 12.98 -17.38
CA ARG A 137 -2.59 13.20 -16.32
C ARG A 137 -4.04 13.08 -16.79
N SER A 138 -4.32 13.32 -18.08
CA SER A 138 -5.68 13.14 -18.64
C SER A 138 -6.09 11.69 -18.82
N PHE A 139 -5.15 10.75 -18.71
CA PHE A 139 -5.41 9.30 -18.84
C PHE A 139 -5.44 8.57 -17.49
N VAL A 140 -5.17 9.25 -16.39
CA VAL A 140 -5.11 8.62 -15.07
C VAL A 140 -6.33 9.01 -14.21
N THR A 141 -6.70 8.12 -13.30
CA THR A 141 -7.79 8.37 -12.35
C THR A 141 -7.28 9.02 -11.07
N ARG A 142 -6.00 8.79 -10.73
CA ARG A 142 -5.34 9.32 -9.53
C ARG A 142 -3.86 9.52 -9.74
N GLU A 143 -3.32 10.41 -8.92
CA GLU A 143 -1.89 10.56 -8.70
C GLU A 143 -1.58 10.11 -7.28
N VAL A 144 -0.55 9.27 -7.10
CA VAL A 144 -0.23 8.65 -5.81
C VAL A 144 1.23 8.81 -5.47
N SER A 145 1.50 9.24 -4.25
CA SER A 145 2.82 9.30 -3.62
C SER A 145 2.94 8.25 -2.51
N ILE A 146 4.09 7.61 -2.36
CA ILE A 146 4.37 6.69 -1.24
C ILE A 146 5.16 7.35 -0.11
N GLY A 147 5.40 8.68 -0.17
CA GLY A 147 6.06 9.45 0.87
C GLY A 147 6.97 10.55 0.33
N ASP A 148 7.43 11.41 1.23
CA ASP A 148 8.18 12.63 0.94
C ASP A 148 9.69 12.35 0.79
N TYR A 149 10.05 11.59 -0.24
CA TYR A 149 11.44 11.30 -0.61
C TYR A 149 11.55 11.06 -2.12
N VAL A 150 12.76 11.26 -2.65
CA VAL A 150 13.02 11.16 -4.09
C VAL A 150 13.54 9.77 -4.44
N LEU A 151 12.93 9.15 -5.43
CA LEU A 151 13.38 7.90 -6.06
C LEU A 151 13.92 8.18 -7.47
N SER A 152 14.77 7.30 -7.98
CA SER A 152 15.26 7.38 -9.36
C SER A 152 14.19 7.02 -10.40
N GLY A 153 13.10 6.40 -9.98
CA GLY A 153 11.93 6.00 -10.78
C GLY A 153 10.84 5.46 -9.87
N GLY A 154 9.63 5.31 -10.38
CA GLY A 154 8.48 4.84 -9.62
C GLY A 154 8.38 3.32 -9.46
N GLU A 155 9.33 2.52 -9.98
CA GLU A 155 9.29 1.06 -9.88
C GLU A 155 9.25 0.55 -8.42
N PRO A 156 10.07 1.07 -7.47
CA PRO A 156 9.93 0.69 -6.07
C PRO A 156 8.57 1.03 -5.47
N ALA A 157 7.99 2.18 -5.86
CA ALA A 157 6.64 2.56 -5.43
C ALA A 157 5.57 1.59 -5.95
N ALA A 158 5.71 1.15 -7.20
CA ALA A 158 4.81 0.14 -7.78
C ALA A 158 4.89 -1.20 -7.06
N ILE A 159 6.10 -1.63 -6.64
CA ILE A 159 6.31 -2.84 -5.84
C ILE A 159 5.61 -2.71 -4.48
N VAL A 160 5.74 -1.58 -3.80
CA VAL A 160 5.07 -1.31 -2.52
C VAL A 160 3.55 -1.41 -2.68
N ILE A 161 2.97 -0.75 -3.69
CA ILE A 161 1.52 -0.79 -3.95
C ILE A 161 1.07 -2.21 -4.28
N ALA A 162 1.83 -2.93 -5.12
CA ALA A 162 1.53 -4.30 -5.50
C ALA A 162 1.51 -5.24 -4.29
N ASP A 163 2.46 -5.11 -3.36
CA ASP A 163 2.51 -5.87 -2.13
C ASP A 163 1.32 -5.55 -1.22
N CYS A 164 1.06 -4.25 -0.96
CA CYS A 164 -0.06 -3.79 -0.14
C CYS A 164 -1.41 -4.32 -0.65
N LEU A 165 -1.62 -4.34 -1.96
CA LEU A 165 -2.86 -4.84 -2.56
C LEU A 165 -2.94 -6.37 -2.48
N SER A 166 -1.85 -7.07 -2.84
CA SER A 166 -1.82 -8.52 -2.96
C SER A 166 -2.10 -9.22 -1.63
N ARG A 167 -1.54 -8.70 -0.51
CA ARG A 167 -1.72 -9.29 0.81
C ARG A 167 -3.15 -9.19 1.34
N LEU A 168 -3.94 -8.24 0.83
CA LEU A 168 -5.35 -8.05 1.22
C LEU A 168 -6.33 -8.86 0.38
N VAL A 169 -5.90 -9.53 -0.68
CA VAL A 169 -6.77 -10.40 -1.47
C VAL A 169 -7.15 -11.63 -0.62
N PRO A 170 -8.45 -11.95 -0.49
CA PRO A 170 -8.90 -13.06 0.35
C PRO A 170 -8.21 -14.39 0.04
N GLY A 171 -7.66 -15.04 1.06
CA GLY A 171 -6.98 -16.33 0.96
C GLY A 171 -5.60 -16.29 0.28
N VAL A 172 -4.98 -15.12 0.12
CA VAL A 172 -3.55 -14.97 -0.17
C VAL A 172 -2.77 -15.07 1.14
N MET A 173 -3.19 -14.34 2.18
CA MET A 173 -2.73 -14.61 3.55
C MET A 173 -3.52 -15.76 4.15
N GLY A 174 -2.82 -16.64 4.87
CA GLY A 174 -3.44 -17.82 5.51
C GLY A 174 -4.41 -17.47 6.66
N ASP A 175 -4.23 -16.30 7.27
CA ASP A 175 -5.05 -15.84 8.39
C ASP A 175 -5.50 -14.38 8.15
N ILE A 176 -6.79 -14.22 7.84
CA ILE A 176 -7.41 -12.91 7.60
C ILE A 176 -7.45 -12.08 8.90
N GLU A 177 -7.63 -12.71 10.08
CA GLU A 177 -7.65 -11.99 11.36
C GLU A 177 -6.30 -11.31 11.64
N SER A 178 -5.21 -11.90 11.16
CA SER A 178 -3.88 -11.31 11.24
C SER A 178 -3.78 -10.01 10.45
N ALA A 179 -4.35 -9.97 9.23
CA ALA A 179 -4.35 -8.75 8.41
C ALA A 179 -5.18 -7.63 9.03
N GLU A 180 -6.32 -7.97 9.67
CA GLU A 180 -7.21 -7.00 10.31
C GLU A 180 -6.66 -6.39 11.60
N SER A 181 -5.68 -7.04 12.22
CA SER A 181 -5.01 -6.56 13.44
C SER A 181 -3.77 -5.72 13.18
N ASP A 182 -3.27 -5.68 11.95
CA ASP A 182 -2.06 -4.93 11.61
C ASP A 182 -2.21 -3.42 11.82
N SER A 183 -1.08 -2.75 11.98
CA SER A 183 -1.01 -1.29 12.07
C SER A 183 -1.77 -0.63 10.91
N PHE A 184 -2.51 0.44 11.22
CA PHE A 184 -3.32 1.27 10.31
C PHE A 184 -4.66 0.67 9.87
N GLU A 185 -4.92 -0.61 10.05
CA GLU A 185 -6.22 -1.21 9.70
C GLU A 185 -7.36 -0.68 10.56
N ARG A 186 -7.09 -0.46 11.84
CA ARG A 186 -8.02 0.16 12.80
C ARG A 186 -7.59 1.56 13.22
N THR A 187 -6.88 2.25 12.34
CA THR A 187 -6.37 3.60 12.59
C THR A 187 -5.50 3.74 13.84
N ILE A 188 -4.85 2.68 14.28
CA ILE A 188 -3.85 2.67 15.36
C ILE A 188 -2.65 1.82 14.95
N LEU A 189 -1.55 1.95 15.67
CA LEU A 189 -0.42 1.03 15.56
C LEU A 189 -0.74 -0.28 16.24
N ASP A 190 -0.18 -1.37 15.75
CA ASP A 190 -0.30 -2.67 16.39
C ASP A 190 0.56 -2.77 17.66
N SER A 191 0.27 -3.80 18.48
CA SER A 191 1.02 -4.12 19.71
C SER A 191 2.38 -4.76 19.41
N GLY A 192 3.22 -4.84 20.45
CA GLY A 192 4.42 -5.65 20.38
C GLY A 192 4.14 -7.14 20.50
N TYR A 193 4.90 -7.95 19.75
CA TYR A 193 4.85 -9.40 19.82
C TYR A 193 6.15 -9.95 20.36
N TYR A 194 6.06 -11.10 21.02
CA TYR A 194 7.17 -11.83 21.59
C TYR A 194 7.22 -13.23 21.02
N THR A 195 8.44 -13.75 20.79
CA THR A 195 8.68 -15.13 20.38
C THR A 195 9.64 -15.81 21.34
N ARG A 196 9.88 -17.09 21.15
CA ARG A 196 10.87 -17.87 21.91
C ARG A 196 12.28 -17.37 21.68
N PRO A 197 13.16 -17.45 22.69
CA PRO A 197 12.96 -17.95 24.05
C PRO A 197 12.23 -16.95 24.97
N GLU A 198 11.67 -17.41 26.11
CA GLU A 198 10.98 -16.56 27.10
C GLU A 198 11.88 -15.52 27.74
N GLU A 199 13.17 -15.82 27.86
CA GLU A 199 14.20 -14.89 28.33
C GLU A 199 15.39 -14.90 27.37
N PHE A 200 15.82 -13.70 26.97
CA PHE A 200 17.02 -13.51 26.15
C PHE A 200 17.86 -12.36 26.70
N ARG A 201 19.06 -12.66 27.20
CA ARG A 201 20.02 -11.69 27.77
C ARG A 201 19.41 -10.81 28.86
N GLY A 202 18.62 -11.39 29.75
CA GLY A 202 17.94 -10.69 30.83
C GLY A 202 16.62 -9.99 30.45
N LEU A 203 16.27 -9.96 29.17
CA LEU A 203 15.01 -9.44 28.68
C LEU A 203 13.97 -10.56 28.70
N LYS A 204 12.86 -10.34 29.44
CA LYS A 204 11.80 -11.33 29.62
C LYS A 204 10.54 -11.00 28.85
N VAL A 205 9.87 -12.03 28.38
CA VAL A 205 8.49 -11.92 27.88
C VAL A 205 7.58 -11.56 29.07
N PRO A 206 6.72 -10.53 28.98
CA PRO A 206 5.77 -10.20 30.04
C PRO A 206 4.85 -11.38 30.38
N GLU A 207 4.63 -11.62 31.69
CA GLU A 207 3.88 -12.76 32.20
C GLU A 207 2.48 -12.91 31.62
N VAL A 208 1.82 -11.79 31.27
CA VAL A 208 0.48 -11.81 30.66
C VAL A 208 0.44 -12.62 29.38
N TYR A 209 1.52 -12.61 28.58
CA TYR A 209 1.60 -13.35 27.31
C TYR A 209 1.90 -14.86 27.52
N LEU A 210 2.39 -15.23 28.70
CA LEU A 210 2.68 -16.62 29.08
C LEU A 210 1.49 -17.27 29.80
N SER A 211 0.50 -16.49 30.21
CA SER A 211 -0.62 -16.92 31.07
C SER A 211 -1.62 -17.87 30.39
N GLY A 212 -1.65 -17.96 29.07
CA GLY A 212 -2.67 -18.71 28.34
C GLY A 212 -4.10 -18.10 28.36
N HIS A 213 -4.29 -16.98 29.08
CA HIS A 213 -5.59 -16.30 29.17
C HIS A 213 -5.84 -15.39 27.98
N HIS A 214 -6.42 -15.92 26.91
CA HIS A 214 -6.63 -15.17 25.66
C HIS A 214 -7.32 -13.80 25.84
N ALA A 215 -8.30 -13.69 26.74
CA ALA A 215 -8.97 -12.41 26.99
C ALA A 215 -8.00 -11.35 27.57
N ARG A 216 -7.19 -11.75 28.58
CA ARG A 216 -6.18 -10.86 29.16
C ARG A 216 -5.07 -10.51 28.18
N ILE A 217 -4.68 -11.46 27.34
CA ILE A 217 -3.68 -11.23 26.28
C ILE A 217 -4.21 -10.21 25.26
N ARG A 218 -5.47 -10.35 24.79
CA ARG A 218 -6.08 -9.38 23.87
C ARG A 218 -6.15 -7.98 24.48
N GLU A 219 -6.58 -7.89 25.73
CA GLU A 219 -6.63 -6.62 26.46
C GLU A 219 -5.23 -5.98 26.60
N ALA A 220 -4.22 -6.75 27.01
CA ALA A 220 -2.85 -6.28 27.11
C ALA A 220 -2.31 -5.79 25.77
N ARG A 221 -2.58 -6.50 24.67
CA ARG A 221 -2.22 -6.06 23.32
C ARG A 221 -2.93 -4.77 22.95
N ARG A 222 -4.22 -4.65 23.20
CA ARG A 222 -4.97 -3.42 22.90
C ARG A 222 -4.43 -2.23 23.67
N GLN A 223 -4.09 -2.39 24.94
CA GLN A 223 -3.47 -1.32 25.76
C GLN A 223 -2.07 -0.96 25.25
N ASP A 224 -1.23 -1.93 24.86
CA ASP A 224 0.09 -1.68 24.30
C ASP A 224 -0.03 -0.96 22.94
N ALA A 225 -0.97 -1.35 22.08
CA ALA A 225 -1.26 -0.69 20.81
C ALA A 225 -1.64 0.78 21.00
N LEU A 226 -2.55 1.08 21.92
CA LEU A 226 -2.96 2.46 22.26
C LEU A 226 -1.78 3.28 22.81
N GLN A 227 -0.98 2.68 23.70
CA GLN A 227 0.19 3.34 24.27
C GLN A 227 1.26 3.66 23.21
N ARG A 228 1.50 2.73 22.27
CA ARG A 228 2.41 2.93 21.14
C ARG A 228 1.91 4.00 20.21
N THR A 229 0.61 3.98 19.92
CA THR A 229 -0.02 5.01 19.06
C THR A 229 0.11 6.38 19.69
N LEU A 230 -0.24 6.51 20.97
CA LEU A 230 -0.11 7.76 21.70
C LEU A 230 1.31 8.34 21.66
N SER A 231 2.32 7.48 21.85
CA SER A 231 3.71 7.94 21.96
C SER A 231 4.38 8.18 20.60
N ARG A 232 3.94 7.54 19.51
CA ARG A 232 4.65 7.57 18.23
C ARG A 232 3.85 8.21 17.11
N ARG A 233 2.53 8.05 17.12
CA ARG A 233 1.62 8.51 16.07
C ARG A 233 0.29 8.98 16.68
N PRO A 234 0.32 10.01 17.58
CA PRO A 234 -0.89 10.51 18.22
C PRO A 234 -1.96 10.99 17.22
N ASP A 235 -1.54 11.44 16.04
CA ASP A 235 -2.41 11.83 14.93
C ASP A 235 -3.39 10.73 14.50
N LEU A 236 -3.05 9.47 14.69
CA LEU A 236 -3.93 8.35 14.36
C LEU A 236 -5.11 8.22 15.33
N LEU A 237 -4.92 8.61 16.59
CA LEU A 237 -5.97 8.54 17.62
C LEU A 237 -7.16 9.46 17.28
N ASP A 238 -6.93 10.56 16.57
CA ASP A 238 -7.98 11.49 16.19
C ASP A 238 -9.07 10.85 15.31
N ARG A 239 -8.69 9.82 14.56
CA ARG A 239 -9.56 9.07 13.65
C ARG A 239 -9.90 7.67 14.17
N ALA A 240 -9.30 7.24 15.28
CA ALA A 240 -9.48 5.90 15.82
C ALA A 240 -10.87 5.71 16.45
N GLU A 241 -11.43 4.52 16.27
CA GLU A 241 -12.61 4.08 17.01
C GLU A 241 -12.16 3.65 18.41
N LEU A 242 -12.49 4.49 19.40
CA LEU A 242 -12.14 4.29 20.80
C LEU A 242 -13.41 4.10 21.62
N SER A 243 -13.39 3.18 22.56
CA SER A 243 -14.39 3.07 23.60
C SER A 243 -14.20 4.19 24.64
N ARG A 244 -15.26 4.54 25.39
CA ARG A 244 -15.18 5.53 26.47
C ARG A 244 -14.10 5.22 27.52
N ALA A 245 -13.87 3.93 27.79
CA ALA A 245 -12.82 3.51 28.74
C ALA A 245 -11.41 3.77 28.18
N GLU A 246 -11.22 3.56 26.87
CA GLU A 246 -9.96 3.83 26.18
C GLU A 246 -9.71 5.33 26.06
N GLU A 247 -10.73 6.14 25.74
CA GLU A 247 -10.61 7.59 25.72
C GLU A 247 -10.18 8.13 27.08
N LYS A 248 -10.86 7.70 28.17
CA LYS A 248 -10.48 8.08 29.53
C LYS A 248 -9.04 7.69 29.88
N LEU A 249 -8.63 6.46 29.51
CA LEU A 249 -7.27 6.00 29.70
C LEU A 249 -6.23 6.88 28.98
N LEU A 250 -6.55 7.34 27.78
CA LEU A 250 -5.70 8.22 26.98
C LEU A 250 -5.69 9.64 27.53
N GLU A 251 -6.83 10.16 28.03
CA GLU A 251 -6.95 11.46 28.70
C GLU A 251 -6.08 11.50 29.98
N GLU A 252 -6.10 10.45 30.80
CA GLU A 252 -5.23 10.32 31.97
C GLU A 252 -3.74 10.34 31.61
N ARG A 253 -3.40 10.06 30.33
CA ARG A 253 -2.04 10.09 29.78
C ARG A 253 -1.74 11.34 28.95
N GLY A 254 -2.62 12.37 29.00
CA GLY A 254 -2.43 13.67 28.40
C GLY A 254 -2.89 13.81 26.94
N TRP A 255 -3.64 12.83 26.39
CA TRP A 255 -4.28 13.00 25.09
C TRP A 255 -5.73 13.40 25.26
N SER A 256 -6.21 14.32 24.43
CA SER A 256 -7.63 14.67 24.30
C SER A 256 -8.02 14.70 22.83
N ARG A 257 -9.23 14.22 22.53
CA ARG A 257 -9.75 14.24 21.16
C ARG A 257 -9.88 15.69 20.68
N PRO A 258 -9.32 16.07 19.52
CA PRO A 258 -9.48 17.40 18.97
C PRO A 258 -10.97 17.78 18.83
N GLY A 259 -11.35 18.93 19.33
CA GLY A 259 -12.74 19.43 19.30
C GLY A 259 -13.61 19.04 20.50
N HIS A 260 -13.12 18.24 21.45
CA HIS A 260 -13.73 18.05 22.77
C HIS A 260 -13.10 19.07 23.74
N THR A 261 -13.57 20.32 23.70
CA THR A 261 -13.33 21.25 24.79
C THR A 261 -14.17 20.76 25.96
N THR A 262 -13.54 20.29 27.02
CA THR A 262 -14.22 20.07 28.31
C THR A 262 -14.79 21.42 28.76
N ALA A 263 -16.10 21.48 28.94
CA ALA A 263 -16.84 22.68 29.35
C ALA A 263 -16.58 22.99 30.85
N GLU A 264 -15.34 23.20 31.25
CA GLU A 264 -14.96 23.53 32.63
C GLU A 264 -14.12 24.83 32.77
N ASP A 265 -13.85 25.56 31.68
CA ASP A 265 -13.01 26.77 31.75
C ASP A 265 -13.76 28.09 31.64
N ASP A 266 -15.09 28.09 31.77
CA ASP A 266 -15.92 29.33 31.72
C ASP A 266 -16.48 29.77 33.09
N SER A 267 -16.01 29.19 34.21
CA SER A 267 -16.53 29.55 35.54
C SER A 267 -15.62 30.46 36.43
N GLU A 268 -14.46 30.89 35.91
CA GLU A 268 -13.55 31.78 36.69
C GLU A 268 -13.30 33.14 36.01
N LYS A 269 -14.28 33.73 35.35
CA LYS A 269 -14.27 35.17 35.04
C LYS A 269 -15.64 35.78 35.27
N LYS A 270 -15.98 35.96 36.53
CA LYS A 270 -16.94 36.98 36.96
C LYS A 270 -16.46 37.63 38.25
#